data_1ae8d36e4f00f49d85a4ed92ce322416
#
_entry.id   1ae8d36e4f00f49d85a4ed92ce322416
#
_cell.length_a   1.000
_cell.length_b   1.000
_cell.length_c   1.000
_cell.angle_alpha   90.00
_cell.angle_beta   90.00
_cell.angle_gamma   90.00
#
_symmetry.space_group_name_H-M   'P 1'
#
loop_
_entity.id
_entity.type
_entity.pdbx_description
1 polymer ?
#
loop_
_entity_poly.entity_id
_entity_poly.type
_entity_poly.pdbx_seq_one_letter_code
_entity_poly.pdbx_strand_id
1 'polypeptide(L)'
;MPQIVPIASWRRRATLHHARNLLGKYLVRAGRKPCMITDVEAYDGKRDLASHARVGRTRRTEVMYGPGGVWYVYLCYGVHEMLNLVVGPPDWPAAVLIRGLEGCTGPGRLTRQLGLDRRFNGAPAAQAGGLWIEDHGIRVPRALLRRGPRIGVAYAGPVWAAKPWRFSFDPAALPQWLPGPRPAKSRQDPGRGAARARRVPAAPR
;
A
#
# COMPACT_ATOMS: atom_id res chain seq x y z
N MET A 1 -17.65 0.24 -0.17
CA MET A 1 -17.40 0.95 -1.44
C MET A 1 -15.93 1.27 -1.55
N PRO A 2 -15.32 1.27 -2.75
CA PRO A 2 -13.95 1.73 -2.96
C PRO A 2 -13.76 3.16 -2.43
N GLN A 3 -12.63 3.40 -1.77
CA GLN A 3 -12.30 4.72 -1.24
C GLN A 3 -10.94 5.15 -1.80
N ILE A 4 -10.85 6.39 -2.28
CA ILE A 4 -9.56 6.96 -2.69
C ILE A 4 -8.70 7.13 -1.46
N VAL A 5 -7.45 6.63 -1.51
CA VAL A 5 -6.49 6.83 -0.43
C VAL A 5 -5.99 8.27 -0.45
N PRO A 6 -6.22 9.07 0.61
CA PRO A 6 -5.79 10.45 0.63
C PRO A 6 -4.26 10.59 0.52
N ILE A 7 -3.78 11.57 -0.23
CA ILE A 7 -2.33 11.87 -0.39
C ILE A 7 -1.63 12.01 0.97
N ALA A 8 -2.26 12.64 1.95
CA ALA A 8 -1.72 12.84 3.29
C ALA A 8 -1.37 11.53 4.01
N SER A 9 -2.02 10.42 3.65
CA SER A 9 -1.75 9.09 4.22
C SER A 9 -0.31 8.61 3.96
N TRP A 10 0.36 9.14 2.93
CA TRP A 10 1.70 8.74 2.52
C TRP A 10 2.83 9.58 3.14
N ARG A 11 2.50 10.63 3.93
CA ARG A 11 3.48 11.61 4.45
C ARG A 11 4.20 11.19 5.73
N ARG A 12 3.80 10.08 6.36
CA ARG A 12 4.47 9.58 7.58
C ARG A 12 5.80 8.91 7.23
N ARG A 13 6.81 9.09 8.09
CA ARG A 13 8.09 8.39 7.97
C ARG A 13 7.95 6.93 8.39
N ALA A 14 7.40 6.10 7.52
CA ALA A 14 7.10 4.70 7.78
C ALA A 14 7.16 3.85 6.48
N THR A 15 8.27 3.93 5.74
CA THR A 15 8.41 3.39 4.37
C THR A 15 8.02 1.91 4.25
N LEU A 16 8.51 1.05 5.15
CA LEU A 16 8.18 -0.39 5.14
C LEU A 16 6.71 -0.66 5.49
N HIS A 17 6.09 0.19 6.30
CA HIS A 17 4.67 0.12 6.60
C HIS A 17 3.85 0.51 5.36
N HIS A 18 4.22 1.60 4.67
CA HIS A 18 3.56 2.01 3.44
C HIS A 18 3.66 0.95 2.35
N ALA A 19 4.83 0.31 2.19
CA ALA A 19 5.01 -0.77 1.24
C ALA A 19 4.05 -1.94 1.52
N ARG A 20 3.95 -2.38 2.76
CA ARG A 20 3.01 -3.45 3.14
C ARG A 20 1.54 -3.05 2.95
N ASN A 21 1.21 -1.80 3.29
CA ASN A 21 -0.16 -1.30 3.16
C ASN A 21 -0.62 -1.09 1.71
N LEU A 22 0.30 -0.96 0.76
CA LEU A 22 -0.03 -0.91 -0.66
C LEU A 22 -0.52 -2.26 -1.20
N LEU A 23 -0.09 -3.38 -0.62
CA LEU A 23 -0.56 -4.70 -1.04
C LEU A 23 -2.07 -4.85 -0.79
N GLY A 24 -2.77 -5.35 -1.78
CA GLY A 24 -4.23 -5.48 -1.77
C GLY A 24 -5.01 -4.18 -2.05
N LYS A 25 -4.31 -3.04 -2.19
CA LYS A 25 -4.91 -1.82 -2.74
C LYS A 25 -4.88 -1.83 -4.25
N TYR A 26 -5.63 -0.94 -4.86
CA TYR A 26 -5.77 -0.87 -6.30
C TYR A 26 -5.07 0.37 -6.87
N LEU A 27 -4.22 0.14 -7.86
CA LEU A 27 -3.69 1.18 -8.72
C LEU A 27 -4.73 1.49 -9.81
N VAL A 28 -5.16 2.73 -9.89
CA VAL A 28 -6.20 3.16 -10.84
C VAL A 28 -5.64 4.21 -11.77
N ARG A 29 -5.69 3.94 -13.07
CA ARG A 29 -5.37 4.87 -14.14
C ARG A 29 -6.67 5.36 -14.77
N ALA A 30 -6.84 6.66 -14.95
CA ALA A 30 -8.02 7.24 -15.59
C ALA A 30 -8.31 6.54 -16.94
N GLY A 31 -9.55 6.11 -17.15
CA GLY A 31 -9.96 5.37 -18.36
C GLY A 31 -9.51 3.90 -18.40
N ARG A 32 -8.99 3.33 -17.32
CA ARG A 32 -8.58 1.92 -17.22
C ARG A 32 -9.25 1.25 -16.03
N LYS A 33 -9.34 -0.08 -16.08
CA LYS A 33 -9.82 -0.88 -14.93
C LYS A 33 -8.82 -0.79 -13.77
N PRO A 34 -9.31 -0.68 -12.51
CA PRO A 34 -8.46 -0.80 -11.33
C PRO A 34 -7.70 -2.13 -11.31
N CYS A 35 -6.42 -2.10 -10.91
CA CYS A 35 -5.57 -3.29 -10.83
C CYS A 35 -5.03 -3.44 -9.41
N MET A 36 -5.22 -4.61 -8.77
CA MET A 36 -4.73 -4.89 -7.43
C MET A 36 -3.19 -4.92 -7.40
N ILE A 37 -2.59 -4.23 -6.44
CA ILE A 37 -1.13 -4.24 -6.20
C ILE A 37 -0.77 -5.50 -5.44
N THR A 38 0.12 -6.32 -6.02
CA THR A 38 0.50 -7.64 -5.49
C THR A 38 1.99 -7.77 -5.15
N ASP A 39 2.84 -6.87 -5.65
CA ASP A 39 4.30 -6.90 -5.42
C ASP A 39 4.86 -5.49 -5.37
N VAL A 40 5.66 -5.19 -4.34
CA VAL A 40 6.27 -3.88 -4.10
C VAL A 40 7.66 -3.99 -3.49
N GLU A 41 8.48 -2.94 -3.67
CA GLU A 41 9.78 -2.81 -2.99
C GLU A 41 9.90 -1.47 -2.29
N ALA A 42 10.41 -1.49 -1.05
CA ALA A 42 10.66 -0.28 -0.27
C ALA A 42 12.11 0.21 -0.44
N TYR A 43 12.26 1.54 -0.59
CA TYR A 43 13.52 2.26 -0.66
C TYR A 43 13.49 3.40 0.36
N ASP A 44 14.33 3.32 1.41
CA ASP A 44 14.15 4.09 2.65
C ASP A 44 15.28 5.09 2.92
N GLY A 45 15.21 6.22 2.27
CA GLY A 45 16.06 7.37 2.54
C GLY A 45 17.50 7.25 1.99
N LYS A 46 18.36 8.21 2.41
CA LYS A 46 19.74 8.35 1.94
C LYS A 46 20.66 7.21 2.38
N ARG A 47 20.36 6.57 3.52
CA ARG A 47 21.18 5.48 4.06
C ARG A 47 20.99 4.16 3.32
N ASP A 48 19.90 4.03 2.59
CA ASP A 48 19.62 2.85 1.78
C ASP A 48 20.49 2.86 0.51
N LEU A 49 21.57 2.06 0.50
CA LEU A 49 22.50 2.02 -0.62
C LEU A 49 21.88 1.47 -1.92
N ALA A 50 20.73 0.84 -1.85
CA ALA A 50 19.97 0.44 -3.03
C ALA A 50 19.04 1.55 -3.56
N SER A 51 18.81 2.62 -2.77
CA SER A 51 18.00 3.77 -3.19
C SER A 51 18.77 4.68 -4.15
N HIS A 52 18.08 5.28 -5.10
CA HIS A 52 18.65 6.37 -5.90
C HIS A 52 19.07 7.58 -5.05
N ALA A 53 18.40 7.78 -3.92
CA ALA A 53 18.69 8.88 -3.00
C ALA A 53 20.04 8.76 -2.26
N ARG A 54 20.76 7.59 -2.35
CA ARG A 54 22.08 7.41 -1.74
C ARG A 54 23.11 8.42 -2.21
N VAL A 55 22.97 8.91 -3.45
CA VAL A 55 23.86 9.92 -4.04
C VAL A 55 23.48 11.37 -3.70
N GLY A 56 22.46 11.54 -2.85
CA GLY A 56 21.95 12.84 -2.47
C GLY A 56 20.88 13.38 -3.42
N ARG A 57 20.60 14.68 -3.29
CA ARG A 57 19.60 15.40 -4.07
C ARG A 57 20.22 15.77 -5.44
N THR A 58 19.61 15.27 -6.49
CA THR A 58 19.96 15.53 -7.89
C THR A 58 18.69 15.83 -8.67
N ARG A 59 18.78 16.34 -9.90
CA ARG A 59 17.62 16.55 -10.79
C ARG A 59 16.76 15.30 -10.92
N ARG A 60 17.37 14.11 -10.91
CA ARG A 60 16.65 12.82 -10.99
C ARG A 60 15.92 12.47 -9.70
N THR A 61 16.53 12.73 -8.54
CA THR A 61 16.00 12.32 -7.24
C THR A 61 15.19 13.41 -6.55
N GLU A 62 15.13 14.63 -7.09
CA GLU A 62 14.43 15.78 -6.52
C GLU A 62 13.01 15.46 -6.06
N VAL A 63 12.24 14.75 -6.89
CA VAL A 63 10.86 14.35 -6.59
C VAL A 63 10.77 13.52 -5.31
N MET A 64 11.78 12.69 -5.00
CA MET A 64 11.81 11.86 -3.79
C MET A 64 11.95 12.69 -2.51
N TYR A 65 12.47 13.94 -2.60
CA TYR A 65 12.63 14.82 -1.45
C TYR A 65 11.40 15.68 -1.16
N GLY A 66 10.40 15.64 -2.03
CA GLY A 66 9.11 16.25 -1.80
C GLY A 66 8.26 15.49 -0.77
N PRO A 67 7.09 16.03 -0.42
CA PRO A 67 6.15 15.34 0.45
C PRO A 67 5.61 14.07 -0.21
N GLY A 68 5.43 13.01 0.58
CA GLY A 68 4.81 11.77 0.11
C GLY A 68 3.43 11.98 -0.52
N GLY A 69 3.08 11.08 -1.45
CA GLY A 69 1.83 11.12 -2.21
C GLY A 69 1.98 11.68 -3.62
N VAL A 70 3.20 11.69 -4.17
CA VAL A 70 3.47 11.97 -5.58
C VAL A 70 4.12 10.75 -6.24
N TRP A 71 4.00 10.66 -7.56
CA TRP A 71 4.64 9.61 -8.32
C TRP A 71 6.07 9.97 -8.67
N TYR A 72 6.98 9.01 -8.50
CA TYR A 72 8.35 9.08 -9.00
C TYR A 72 8.49 8.06 -10.12
N VAL A 73 8.61 8.55 -11.35
CA VAL A 73 8.74 7.71 -12.55
C VAL A 73 10.07 7.97 -13.22
N TYR A 74 10.83 6.90 -13.47
CA TYR A 74 12.12 6.99 -14.12
C TYR A 74 12.31 5.88 -15.16
N LEU A 75 13.15 6.17 -16.16
CA LEU A 75 13.54 5.21 -17.17
C LEU A 75 14.69 4.34 -16.67
N CYS A 76 14.54 3.02 -16.75
CA CYS A 76 15.52 2.01 -16.39
C CYS A 76 16.06 1.34 -17.67
N TYR A 77 17.40 1.27 -17.79
CA TYR A 77 18.09 0.72 -18.97
C TYR A 77 17.61 1.28 -20.33
N GLY A 78 17.11 2.50 -20.35
CA GLY A 78 16.61 3.13 -21.56
C GLY A 78 15.30 2.56 -22.15
N VAL A 79 14.71 1.54 -21.52
CA VAL A 79 13.59 0.75 -22.10
C VAL A 79 12.37 0.67 -21.20
N HIS A 80 12.55 0.69 -19.88
CA HIS A 80 11.47 0.40 -18.93
C HIS A 80 11.20 1.58 -18.00
N GLU A 81 9.98 2.09 -18.04
CA GLU A 81 9.52 3.05 -17.04
C GLU A 81 9.25 2.33 -15.72
N MET A 82 9.69 2.93 -14.60
CA MET A 82 9.55 2.40 -13.25
C MET A 82 8.68 3.32 -12.42
N LEU A 83 7.52 2.82 -11.97
CA LEU A 83 6.55 3.57 -11.19
C LEU A 83 6.81 3.40 -9.70
N ASN A 84 7.05 4.50 -9.00
CA ASN A 84 7.19 4.51 -7.54
C ASN A 84 6.25 5.55 -6.92
N LEU A 85 5.72 5.24 -5.74
CA LEU A 85 5.04 6.19 -4.89
C LEU A 85 6.04 6.77 -3.88
N VAL A 86 6.25 8.08 -3.91
CA VAL A 86 7.03 8.78 -2.87
C VAL A 86 6.28 8.72 -1.56
N VAL A 87 6.98 8.40 -0.48
CA VAL A 87 6.41 8.30 0.87
C VAL A 87 7.30 9.01 1.89
N GLY A 88 6.71 9.46 2.98
CA GLY A 88 7.44 10.18 4.03
C GLY A 88 7.23 11.69 3.99
N PRO A 89 7.76 12.41 4.99
CA PRO A 89 7.74 13.87 5.03
C PRO A 89 8.73 14.46 4.01
N PRO A 90 8.64 15.76 3.73
CA PRO A 90 9.67 16.47 2.96
C PRO A 90 11.08 16.20 3.51
N ASP A 91 12.08 16.19 2.62
CA ASP A 91 13.50 15.91 2.92
C ASP A 91 13.81 14.50 3.44
N TRP A 92 12.81 13.61 3.45
CA TRP A 92 12.98 12.18 3.66
C TRP A 92 12.78 11.41 2.33
N PRO A 93 13.85 11.22 1.52
CA PRO A 93 13.73 10.68 0.16
C PRO A 93 13.47 9.17 0.17
N ALA A 94 12.23 8.81 0.37
CA ALA A 94 11.78 7.42 0.39
C ALA A 94 10.69 7.18 -0.66
N ALA A 95 10.67 5.97 -1.22
CA ALA A 95 9.70 5.58 -2.22
C ALA A 95 9.37 4.08 -2.14
N VAL A 96 8.21 3.72 -2.67
CA VAL A 96 7.78 2.34 -2.85
C VAL A 96 7.60 2.07 -4.35
N LEU A 97 8.44 1.20 -4.91
CA LEU A 97 8.31 0.72 -6.29
C LEU A 97 7.14 -0.26 -6.40
N ILE A 98 6.24 -0.01 -7.34
CA ILE A 98 5.19 -0.97 -7.73
C ILE A 98 5.80 -1.95 -8.72
N ARG A 99 5.87 -3.23 -8.34
CA ARG A 99 6.51 -4.28 -9.15
C ARG A 99 5.53 -5.19 -9.84
N GLY A 100 4.36 -5.42 -9.24
CA GLY A 100 3.37 -6.34 -9.77
C GLY A 100 1.96 -5.90 -9.45
N LEU A 101 1.10 -6.18 -10.40
CA LEU A 101 -0.35 -6.06 -10.28
C LEU A 101 -0.95 -7.45 -10.51
N GLU A 102 -2.17 -7.66 -10.06
CA GLU A 102 -2.91 -8.87 -10.38
C GLU A 102 -2.95 -9.09 -11.90
N GLY A 103 -2.55 -10.28 -12.35
CA GLY A 103 -2.43 -10.61 -13.78
C GLY A 103 -1.25 -9.96 -14.51
N CYS A 104 -0.42 -9.13 -13.85
CA CYS A 104 0.73 -8.49 -14.51
C CYS A 104 1.94 -8.41 -13.58
N THR A 105 2.95 -9.24 -13.82
CA THR A 105 4.21 -9.29 -13.05
C THR A 105 5.32 -8.55 -13.79
N GLY A 106 6.06 -7.72 -13.07
CA GLY A 106 7.21 -6.96 -13.55
C GLY A 106 6.93 -5.46 -13.75
N PRO A 107 7.80 -4.58 -13.18
CA PRO A 107 7.56 -3.15 -13.10
C PRO A 107 7.47 -2.46 -14.48
N GLY A 108 8.32 -2.85 -15.44
CA GLY A 108 8.26 -2.32 -16.79
C GLY A 108 7.07 -2.84 -17.60
N ARG A 109 6.54 -4.04 -17.27
CA ARG A 109 5.35 -4.59 -17.94
C ARG A 109 4.09 -3.87 -17.50
N LEU A 110 3.94 -3.62 -16.19
CA LEU A 110 2.78 -2.91 -15.66
C LEU A 110 2.70 -1.46 -16.17
N THR A 111 3.83 -0.76 -16.26
CA THR A 111 3.85 0.62 -16.77
C THR A 111 3.46 0.67 -18.25
N ARG A 112 3.95 -0.29 -19.06
CA ARG A 112 3.53 -0.44 -20.47
C ARG A 112 2.03 -0.75 -20.58
N GLN A 113 1.52 -1.70 -19.79
CA GLN A 113 0.10 -2.09 -19.79
C GLN A 113 -0.82 -0.92 -19.45
N LEU A 114 -0.41 -0.07 -18.50
CA LEU A 114 -1.19 1.09 -18.06
C LEU A 114 -0.93 2.35 -18.87
N GLY A 115 0.03 2.34 -19.81
CA GLY A 115 0.43 3.53 -20.58
C GLY A 115 1.05 4.61 -19.69
N LEU A 116 1.88 4.20 -18.70
CA LEU A 116 2.56 5.09 -17.78
C LEU A 116 3.97 5.39 -18.25
N ASP A 117 4.33 6.66 -18.21
CA ASP A 117 5.66 7.15 -18.56
C ASP A 117 6.08 8.33 -17.65
N ARG A 118 7.21 8.96 -17.96
CA ARG A 118 7.78 10.06 -17.17
C ARG A 118 6.92 11.32 -17.12
N ARG A 119 5.82 11.43 -17.88
CA ARG A 119 4.84 12.52 -17.73
C ARG A 119 4.12 12.46 -16.37
N PHE A 120 4.11 11.31 -15.73
CA PHE A 120 3.60 11.14 -14.35
C PHE A 120 4.62 11.49 -13.27
N ASN A 121 5.89 11.74 -13.62
CA ASN A 121 6.91 12.08 -12.62
C ASN A 121 6.59 13.40 -11.94
N GLY A 122 6.45 13.39 -10.61
CA GLY A 122 6.03 14.54 -9.80
C GLY A 122 4.52 14.78 -9.75
N ALA A 123 3.72 14.05 -10.54
CA ALA A 123 2.27 14.18 -10.49
C ALA A 123 1.70 13.66 -9.14
N PRO A 124 0.64 14.28 -8.59
CA PRO A 124 0.00 13.80 -7.38
C PRO A 124 -0.63 12.43 -7.57
N ALA A 125 -0.52 11.56 -6.56
CA ALA A 125 -1.19 10.26 -6.52
C ALA A 125 -2.69 10.44 -6.19
N ALA A 126 -3.39 11.17 -7.03
CA ALA A 126 -4.79 11.56 -6.91
C ALA A 126 -5.47 11.55 -8.28
N GLN A 127 -6.81 11.60 -8.28
CA GLN A 127 -7.59 11.63 -9.52
C GLN A 127 -7.20 12.79 -10.45
N ALA A 128 -6.92 13.96 -9.89
CA ALA A 128 -6.44 15.12 -10.63
C ALA A 128 -5.12 14.84 -11.39
N GLY A 129 -4.27 13.93 -10.88
CA GLY A 129 -3.05 13.46 -11.56
C GLY A 129 -3.30 12.35 -12.58
N GLY A 130 -4.54 11.87 -12.71
CA GLY A 130 -4.92 10.79 -13.62
C GLY A 130 -4.42 9.40 -13.24
N LEU A 131 -3.75 9.26 -12.08
CA LEU A 131 -3.25 8.01 -11.51
C LEU A 131 -3.33 8.10 -9.98
N TRP A 132 -4.06 7.17 -9.34
CA TRP A 132 -4.28 7.19 -7.89
C TRP A 132 -4.37 5.80 -7.29
N ILE A 133 -4.45 5.72 -5.96
CA ILE A 133 -4.63 4.49 -5.19
C ILE A 133 -6.04 4.46 -4.60
N GLU A 134 -6.71 3.31 -4.70
CA GLU A 134 -7.98 3.02 -4.04
C GLU A 134 -7.83 1.91 -3.00
N ASP A 135 -8.56 2.05 -1.90
CA ASP A 135 -8.75 1.01 -0.88
C ASP A 135 -10.14 0.38 -1.04
N HIS A 136 -10.17 -0.88 -1.44
CA HIS A 136 -11.39 -1.68 -1.58
C HIS A 136 -11.67 -2.53 -0.32
N GLY A 137 -11.03 -2.22 0.80
CA GLY A 137 -11.21 -2.93 2.07
C GLY A 137 -10.42 -4.24 2.20
N ILE A 138 -9.65 -4.63 1.17
CA ILE A 138 -8.85 -5.84 1.21
C ILE A 138 -7.67 -5.64 2.17
N ARG A 139 -7.50 -6.60 3.08
CA ARG A 139 -6.36 -6.68 4.00
C ARG A 139 -5.65 -7.99 3.78
N VAL A 140 -4.41 -7.92 3.29
CA VAL A 140 -3.59 -9.12 3.05
C VAL A 140 -3.20 -9.72 4.39
N PRO A 141 -3.63 -10.96 4.70
CA PRO A 141 -3.25 -11.63 5.93
C PRO A 141 -1.74 -11.81 6.04
N ARG A 142 -1.20 -11.69 7.27
CA ARG A 142 0.24 -11.83 7.50
C ARG A 142 0.78 -13.19 7.02
N ALA A 143 -0.01 -14.24 7.10
CA ALA A 143 0.34 -15.58 6.64
C ALA A 143 0.55 -15.67 5.11
N LEU A 144 -0.12 -14.82 4.33
CA LEU A 144 0.04 -14.77 2.88
C LEU A 144 1.18 -13.83 2.44
N LEU A 145 1.65 -12.96 3.34
CA LEU A 145 2.67 -11.98 3.04
C LEU A 145 4.05 -12.63 2.88
N ARG A 146 4.57 -12.62 1.67
CA ARG A 146 5.94 -13.02 1.36
C ARG A 146 6.88 -11.83 1.51
N ARG A 147 8.06 -12.07 2.10
CA ARG A 147 9.12 -11.07 2.26
C ARG A 147 10.41 -11.63 1.67
N GLY A 148 11.14 -10.81 0.96
CA GLY A 148 12.41 -11.22 0.37
C GLY A 148 13.28 -10.04 -0.02
N PRO A 149 14.48 -10.31 -0.55
CA PRO A 149 15.36 -9.29 -1.08
C PRO A 149 14.72 -8.58 -2.28
N ARG A 150 15.14 -7.33 -2.48
CA ARG A 150 14.78 -6.53 -3.66
C ARG A 150 15.49 -7.06 -4.88
N ILE A 151 14.94 -6.86 -6.06
CA ILE A 151 15.48 -7.37 -7.31
C ILE A 151 16.34 -6.30 -8.01
N GLY A 152 17.49 -6.72 -8.54
CA GLY A 152 18.36 -5.83 -9.32
C GLY A 152 19.17 -4.83 -8.48
N VAL A 153 19.38 -5.10 -7.18
CA VAL A 153 20.07 -4.19 -6.25
C VAL A 153 21.42 -4.73 -5.76
N ALA A 154 22.04 -5.68 -6.47
CA ALA A 154 23.33 -6.28 -6.09
C ALA A 154 24.45 -5.23 -5.91
N TYR A 155 24.39 -4.12 -6.66
CA TYR A 155 25.33 -2.99 -6.55
C TYR A 155 25.34 -2.32 -5.16
N ALA A 156 24.32 -2.55 -4.34
CA ALA A 156 24.22 -1.97 -2.99
C ALA A 156 25.05 -2.69 -1.93
N GLY A 157 25.78 -3.75 -2.33
CA GLY A 157 26.56 -4.60 -1.45
C GLY A 157 25.71 -5.61 -0.68
N PRO A 158 26.36 -6.62 -0.05
CA PRO A 158 25.68 -7.80 0.47
C PRO A 158 24.64 -7.47 1.54
N VAL A 159 24.92 -6.52 2.43
CA VAL A 159 24.01 -6.15 3.52
C VAL A 159 22.72 -5.52 2.99
N TRP A 160 22.82 -4.58 2.06
CA TRP A 160 21.66 -3.85 1.54
C TRP A 160 20.88 -4.66 0.49
N ALA A 161 21.58 -5.47 -0.31
CA ALA A 161 20.96 -6.37 -1.26
C ALA A 161 20.11 -7.46 -0.56
N ALA A 162 20.60 -7.99 0.59
CA ALA A 162 19.91 -9.03 1.34
C ALA A 162 18.73 -8.55 2.18
N LYS A 163 18.53 -7.22 2.36
CA LYS A 163 17.41 -6.72 3.17
C LYS A 163 16.06 -7.19 2.62
N PRO A 164 15.17 -7.79 3.46
CA PRO A 164 13.89 -8.33 3.02
C PRO A 164 12.84 -7.21 2.86
N TRP A 165 13.11 -6.28 1.97
CA TRP A 165 12.32 -5.06 1.73
C TRP A 165 11.47 -5.13 0.45
N ARG A 166 11.35 -6.31 -0.15
CA ARG A 166 10.33 -6.65 -1.12
C ARG A 166 9.20 -7.40 -0.41
N PHE A 167 7.97 -7.00 -0.70
CA PHE A 167 6.76 -7.59 -0.16
C PHE A 167 5.85 -7.99 -1.31
N SER A 168 5.32 -9.21 -1.26
CA SER A 168 4.39 -9.70 -2.27
C SER A 168 3.42 -10.71 -1.67
N PHE A 169 2.35 -11.00 -2.37
CA PHE A 169 1.44 -12.09 -2.09
C PHE A 169 0.81 -12.62 -3.38
N ASP A 170 0.24 -13.82 -3.29
CA ASP A 170 -0.53 -14.40 -4.39
C ASP A 170 -2.01 -14.01 -4.22
N PRO A 171 -2.61 -13.21 -5.12
CA PRO A 171 -4.00 -12.81 -5.01
C PRO A 171 -4.98 -14.00 -5.09
N ALA A 172 -4.60 -15.10 -5.76
CA ALA A 172 -5.42 -16.31 -5.82
C ALA A 172 -5.64 -16.97 -4.46
N ALA A 173 -4.76 -16.72 -3.50
CA ALA A 173 -4.90 -17.23 -2.13
C ALA A 173 -5.86 -16.41 -1.25
N LEU A 174 -6.26 -15.19 -1.66
CA LEU A 174 -7.11 -14.30 -0.87
C LEU A 174 -8.52 -14.87 -0.55
N PRO A 175 -9.24 -15.51 -1.49
CA PRO A 175 -10.60 -16.00 -1.23
C PRO A 175 -10.70 -16.94 -0.03
N GLN A 176 -9.65 -17.71 0.23
CA GLN A 176 -9.57 -18.65 1.36
C GLN A 176 -9.39 -17.94 2.71
N TRP A 177 -8.99 -16.67 2.72
CA TRP A 177 -8.64 -15.88 3.90
C TRP A 177 -9.58 -14.71 4.15
N LEU A 178 -10.48 -14.38 3.21
CA LEU A 178 -11.49 -13.37 3.45
C LEU A 178 -12.48 -13.93 4.49
N PRO A 179 -12.73 -13.21 5.61
CA PRO A 179 -13.78 -13.61 6.53
C PRO A 179 -15.08 -13.63 5.74
N GLY A 180 -15.79 -14.75 5.79
CA GLY A 180 -17.17 -14.84 5.29
C GLY A 180 -18.02 -13.69 5.87
N PRO A 181 -19.20 -13.39 5.32
CA PRO A 181 -20.06 -12.36 5.83
C PRO A 181 -20.21 -12.53 7.33
N ARG A 182 -19.84 -11.51 8.12
CA ARG A 182 -20.02 -11.57 9.58
C ARG A 182 -21.49 -11.83 9.85
N PRO A 183 -21.83 -12.88 10.61
CA PRO A 183 -23.20 -13.08 11.04
C PRO A 183 -23.67 -11.78 11.68
N ALA A 184 -24.83 -11.28 11.27
CA ALA A 184 -25.45 -10.10 11.86
C ALA A 184 -25.46 -10.32 13.38
N LYS A 185 -24.91 -9.39 14.16
CA LYS A 185 -25.03 -9.41 15.61
C LYS A 185 -26.52 -9.48 15.92
N SER A 186 -27.01 -10.64 16.39
CA SER A 186 -28.34 -10.75 16.94
C SER A 186 -28.45 -9.69 18.02
N ARG A 187 -29.36 -8.72 17.83
CA ARG A 187 -29.77 -7.82 18.91
C ARG A 187 -30.35 -8.73 19.99
N GLN A 188 -29.58 -9.02 21.02
CA GLN A 188 -30.14 -9.53 22.26
C GLN A 188 -30.98 -8.39 22.80
N ASP A 189 -32.29 -8.59 22.79
CA ASP A 189 -33.29 -7.73 23.38
C ASP A 189 -33.11 -7.79 24.92
N PRO A 190 -32.72 -6.70 25.61
CA PRO A 190 -32.60 -6.69 27.06
C PRO A 190 -33.93 -6.27 27.66
N GLY A 191 -34.97 -7.07 27.46
CA GLY A 191 -36.27 -6.67 27.90
C GLY A 191 -37.23 -7.78 28.22
N ARG A 192 -37.02 -8.52 29.30
CA ARG A 192 -38.13 -9.01 30.17
C ARG A 192 -37.61 -9.09 31.60
N GLY A 193 -37.73 -7.93 32.27
CA GLY A 193 -37.53 -7.81 33.70
C GLY A 193 -38.55 -8.67 34.45
N ALA A 194 -38.06 -9.49 35.35
CA ALA A 194 -38.82 -10.26 36.29
C ALA A 194 -39.68 -9.33 37.16
N ALA A 195 -41.01 -9.54 37.10
CA ALA A 195 -41.99 -8.95 38.01
C ALA A 195 -41.68 -9.43 39.44
N ARG A 196 -41.21 -8.51 40.29
CA ARG A 196 -41.03 -8.74 41.73
C ARG A 196 -42.40 -8.79 42.37
N ALA A 197 -42.82 -9.99 42.82
CA ALA A 197 -43.98 -10.18 43.71
C ALA A 197 -43.81 -9.41 45.01
N ARG A 198 -44.65 -8.44 45.31
CA ARG A 198 -44.76 -7.75 46.58
C ARG A 198 -45.33 -8.70 47.61
N ARG A 199 -44.58 -9.07 48.61
CA ARG A 199 -45.06 -9.71 49.85
C ARG A 199 -45.75 -8.63 50.68
N VAL A 200 -47.02 -8.88 51.02
CA VAL A 200 -47.82 -8.15 52.01
C VAL A 200 -47.41 -8.60 53.43
N PRO A 201 -47.09 -7.71 54.39
CA PRO A 201 -46.84 -8.11 55.74
C PRO A 201 -48.17 -8.35 56.50
N ALA A 202 -48.22 -9.44 57.28
CA ALA A 202 -49.33 -9.76 58.19
C ALA A 202 -49.27 -8.87 59.42
N ALA A 203 -50.48 -8.40 59.91
CA ALA A 203 -50.63 -7.60 61.11
C ALA A 203 -50.51 -8.47 62.39
N PRO A 204 -50.04 -7.89 63.54
CA PRO A 204 -49.90 -8.56 64.79
C PRO A 204 -51.21 -8.57 65.57
N ARG A 205 -51.38 -9.63 66.40
CA ARG A 205 -52.30 -9.68 67.53
C ARG A 205 -51.60 -9.27 68.77
#